data_ccd78f71b5d99d0e203e52f69fa04ca7
#
_entry.id   ccd78f71b5d99d0e203e52f69fa04ca7
#
_cell.length_a   1.000
_cell.length_b   1.000
_cell.length_c   1.000
_cell.angle_alpha   90.00
_cell.angle_beta   90.00
_cell.angle_gamma   90.00
#
_symmetry.space_group_name_H-M   'P 1'
#
loop_
_entity.id
_entity.type
_entity.pdbx_description
1 polymer ?
#
loop_
_entity_poly.entity_id
_entity_poly.type
_entity_poly.pdbx_seq_one_letter_code
_entity_poly.pdbx_strand_id
1 'polypeptide(L)'
;MEICNKVLLDEPDNPGALYVVGTVLLHSARHAQAIQIAKRLTEIRPKGPLGWSLLTALYCELHRYDESIRYAEKALACRRDAKTLADMGYAHVNAGNWEIGARYAQEALKLAKGDDSQRAREAAKDSLIHLVYCQLATKNWKSGFEGYRLTMRTKWRKEWTYGDSQEWQGEPDAVVMVTGEQGLGDEIMAASVVPDAANACKRFILDCDHRLGALFQRSFPNVIVTPTRRSDTVYLDPEKTSAPTHHKSLFGLSELFRREDADFPRKPFLVPNPDYVRMFRGLFDGKRTIGLAWSGGFPRTGLEPRTAGLNAFLPLLRREQAQFVSLQYKDDSREVEEFAKAHGISLIRLPWVAMDDDMDLRAGMIAALDEVIGVHTTTLHISSALGVPTTILTHRGSGWRYGPDELLWYPPTTKLHKKRTGESWRECVGRLVEDRK
;
A
#
# COMPACT_ATOMS: atom_id res chain seq x y z
N MET A 1 11.47 -27.04 -5.04
CA MET A 1 12.83 -27.06 -4.42
C MET A 1 13.50 -28.42 -4.56
N GLU A 2 12.89 -29.50 -4.11
CA GLU A 2 13.52 -30.85 -4.12
C GLU A 2 13.99 -31.30 -5.51
N ILE A 3 13.16 -31.13 -6.54
CA ILE A 3 13.52 -31.43 -7.93
C ILE A 3 14.71 -30.59 -8.39
N CYS A 4 14.71 -29.29 -8.12
CA CYS A 4 15.83 -28.42 -8.51
C CYS A 4 17.11 -28.78 -7.79
N ASN A 5 17.04 -29.18 -6.50
CA ASN A 5 18.21 -29.64 -5.76
C ASN A 5 18.79 -30.93 -6.34
N LYS A 6 17.94 -31.89 -6.75
CA LYS A 6 18.39 -33.12 -7.45
C LYS A 6 19.09 -32.76 -8.77
N VAL A 7 18.51 -31.89 -9.59
CA VAL A 7 19.13 -31.46 -10.85
C VAL A 7 20.48 -30.81 -10.60
N LEU A 8 20.62 -29.97 -9.55
CA LEU A 8 21.86 -29.28 -9.24
C LEU A 8 22.95 -30.20 -8.63
N LEU A 9 22.57 -31.37 -8.12
CA LEU A 9 23.57 -32.41 -7.73
C LEU A 9 24.26 -33.00 -8.94
N ASP A 10 23.53 -33.24 -10.03
CA ASP A 10 24.04 -33.83 -11.27
C ASP A 10 24.61 -32.75 -12.20
N GLU A 11 23.96 -31.61 -12.28
CA GLU A 11 24.31 -30.46 -13.13
C GLU A 11 24.37 -29.15 -12.28
N PRO A 12 25.47 -28.87 -11.56
CA PRO A 12 25.57 -27.70 -10.66
C PRO A 12 25.35 -26.36 -11.32
N ASP A 13 25.57 -26.29 -12.62
CA ASP A 13 25.43 -25.07 -13.43
C ASP A 13 24.17 -25.06 -14.33
N ASN A 14 23.17 -25.91 -14.04
CA ASN A 14 21.92 -25.90 -14.80
C ASN A 14 21.19 -24.58 -14.62
N PRO A 15 21.05 -23.74 -15.71
CA PRO A 15 20.55 -22.39 -15.58
C PRO A 15 19.07 -22.33 -15.16
N GLY A 16 18.27 -23.31 -15.58
CA GLY A 16 16.85 -23.38 -15.20
C GLY A 16 16.67 -23.65 -13.72
N ALA A 17 17.41 -24.66 -13.18
CA ALA A 17 17.36 -25.01 -11.77
C ALA A 17 17.88 -23.86 -10.88
N LEU A 18 19.01 -23.24 -11.25
CA LEU A 18 19.55 -22.06 -10.55
C LEU A 18 18.57 -20.91 -10.53
N TYR A 19 17.88 -20.61 -11.65
CA TYR A 19 16.88 -19.55 -11.72
C TYR A 19 15.71 -19.81 -10.77
N VAL A 20 15.19 -21.03 -10.73
CA VAL A 20 14.09 -21.41 -9.81
C VAL A 20 14.56 -21.28 -8.35
N VAL A 21 15.74 -21.79 -7.99
CA VAL A 21 16.30 -21.66 -6.64
C VAL A 21 16.48 -20.19 -6.25
N GLY A 22 17.06 -19.38 -7.15
CA GLY A 22 17.23 -17.93 -6.92
C GLY A 22 15.90 -17.21 -6.71
N THR A 23 14.85 -17.57 -7.47
CA THR A 23 13.51 -17.01 -7.33
C THR A 23 12.87 -17.42 -5.98
N VAL A 24 13.02 -18.66 -5.54
CA VAL A 24 12.54 -19.10 -4.23
C VAL A 24 13.26 -18.38 -3.09
N LEU A 25 14.59 -18.20 -3.20
CA LEU A 25 15.37 -17.43 -2.22
C LEU A 25 14.94 -15.96 -2.15
N LEU A 26 14.66 -15.34 -3.29
CA LEU A 26 14.09 -13.99 -3.36
C LEU A 26 12.77 -13.90 -2.58
N HIS A 27 11.81 -14.80 -2.87
CA HIS A 27 10.52 -14.82 -2.20
C HIS A 27 10.58 -15.19 -0.70
N SER A 28 11.68 -15.80 -0.28
CA SER A 28 11.98 -16.15 1.13
C SER A 28 12.78 -15.05 1.84
N ALA A 29 12.96 -13.88 1.21
CA ALA A 29 13.78 -12.77 1.72
C ALA A 29 15.25 -13.13 2.01
N ARG A 30 15.77 -14.20 1.40
CA ARG A 30 17.19 -14.61 1.49
C ARG A 30 18.02 -13.91 0.42
N HIS A 31 17.97 -12.58 0.39
CA HIS A 31 18.47 -11.73 -0.70
C HIS A 31 19.95 -11.94 -1.00
N ALA A 32 20.81 -12.06 0.04
CA ALA A 32 22.26 -12.25 -0.18
C ALA A 32 22.55 -13.53 -0.97
N GLN A 33 21.89 -14.63 -0.64
CA GLN A 33 22.05 -15.91 -1.33
C GLN A 33 21.44 -15.86 -2.75
N ALA A 34 20.28 -15.22 -2.90
CA ALA A 34 19.65 -15.03 -4.21
C ALA A 34 20.56 -14.23 -5.15
N ILE A 35 21.26 -13.19 -4.65
CA ILE A 35 22.23 -12.40 -5.43
C ILE A 35 23.41 -13.26 -5.88
N GLN A 36 23.93 -14.13 -5.03
CA GLN A 36 25.02 -15.05 -5.41
C GLN A 36 24.59 -15.98 -6.57
N ILE A 37 23.39 -16.58 -6.46
CA ILE A 37 22.83 -17.42 -7.53
C ILE A 37 22.61 -16.61 -8.82
N ALA A 38 22.07 -15.41 -8.72
CA ALA A 38 21.83 -14.56 -9.89
C ALA A 38 23.15 -14.16 -10.59
N LYS A 39 24.18 -13.80 -9.82
CA LYS A 39 25.53 -13.52 -10.35
C LYS A 39 26.11 -14.76 -11.05
N ARG A 40 26.01 -15.93 -10.41
CA ARG A 40 26.46 -17.19 -11.04
C ARG A 40 25.78 -17.44 -12.37
N LEU A 41 24.45 -17.20 -12.46
CA LEU A 41 23.71 -17.28 -13.72
C LEU A 41 24.24 -16.32 -14.80
N THR A 42 24.66 -15.12 -14.43
CA THR A 42 25.22 -14.15 -15.40
C THR A 42 26.63 -14.56 -15.87
N GLU A 43 27.38 -15.28 -15.05
CA GLU A 43 28.70 -15.82 -15.43
C GLU A 43 28.56 -17.02 -16.37
N ILE A 44 27.67 -17.98 -16.07
CA ILE A 44 27.41 -19.18 -16.87
C ILE A 44 26.77 -18.83 -18.21
N ARG A 45 25.84 -17.87 -18.24
CA ARG A 45 25.08 -17.47 -19.42
C ARG A 45 25.05 -15.94 -19.58
N PRO A 46 26.19 -15.29 -19.88
CA PRO A 46 26.28 -13.82 -19.97
C PRO A 46 25.35 -13.21 -21.03
N LYS A 47 25.06 -13.96 -22.10
CA LYS A 47 24.12 -13.58 -23.17
C LYS A 47 22.70 -14.09 -22.92
N GLY A 48 22.42 -14.68 -21.74
CA GLY A 48 21.10 -15.15 -21.34
C GLY A 48 20.41 -14.16 -20.41
N PRO A 49 19.08 -13.94 -20.51
CA PRO A 49 18.38 -12.92 -19.69
C PRO A 49 18.11 -13.35 -18.25
N LEU A 50 18.12 -14.64 -17.91
CA LEU A 50 17.63 -15.14 -16.62
C LEU A 50 18.34 -14.54 -15.41
N GLY A 51 19.69 -14.52 -15.42
CA GLY A 51 20.45 -13.94 -14.31
C GLY A 51 20.21 -12.44 -14.15
N TRP A 52 20.14 -11.71 -15.27
CA TRP A 52 19.86 -10.29 -15.28
C TRP A 52 18.43 -9.97 -14.81
N SER A 53 17.42 -10.74 -15.25
CA SER A 53 16.02 -10.62 -14.78
C SER A 53 15.91 -10.89 -13.28
N LEU A 54 16.63 -11.88 -12.74
CA LEU A 54 16.64 -12.16 -11.31
C LEU A 54 17.31 -11.04 -10.52
N LEU A 55 18.43 -10.47 -11.01
CA LEU A 55 19.05 -9.28 -10.41
C LEU A 55 18.11 -8.07 -10.46
N THR A 56 17.37 -7.88 -11.55
CA THR A 56 16.35 -6.82 -11.64
C THR A 56 15.36 -6.92 -10.49
N ALA A 57 14.77 -8.09 -10.27
CA ALA A 57 13.81 -8.30 -9.20
C ALA A 57 14.42 -8.11 -7.80
N LEU A 58 15.61 -8.67 -7.56
CA LEU A 58 16.34 -8.55 -6.31
C LEU A 58 16.65 -7.10 -5.94
N TYR A 59 17.13 -6.32 -6.89
CA TYR A 59 17.46 -4.91 -6.64
C TYR A 59 16.22 -4.02 -6.52
N CYS A 60 15.09 -4.40 -7.11
CA CYS A 60 13.78 -3.80 -6.79
C CYS A 60 13.38 -4.04 -5.34
N GLU A 61 13.45 -5.30 -4.86
CA GLU A 61 13.13 -5.65 -3.47
C GLU A 61 14.04 -4.95 -2.45
N LEU A 62 15.30 -4.71 -2.83
CA LEU A 62 16.26 -3.94 -2.04
C LEU A 62 16.11 -2.42 -2.19
N HIS A 63 15.09 -1.95 -2.91
CA HIS A 63 14.83 -0.52 -3.19
C HIS A 63 15.98 0.23 -3.88
N ARG A 64 16.87 -0.52 -4.54
CA ARG A 64 18.00 -0.03 -5.33
C ARG A 64 17.58 0.10 -6.79
N TYR A 65 16.64 1.01 -7.04
CA TYR A 65 15.90 1.10 -8.31
C TYR A 65 16.78 1.41 -9.52
N ASP A 66 17.80 2.26 -9.38
CA ASP A 66 18.67 2.61 -10.49
C ASP A 66 19.53 1.42 -10.94
N GLU A 67 19.92 0.56 -10.02
CA GLU A 67 20.61 -0.69 -10.33
C GLU A 67 19.66 -1.73 -10.91
N SER A 68 18.44 -1.82 -10.39
CA SER A 68 17.40 -2.66 -10.97
C SER A 68 17.15 -2.32 -12.44
N ILE A 69 17.02 -1.02 -12.79
CA ILE A 69 16.85 -0.57 -14.17
C ILE A 69 18.06 -0.98 -15.02
N ARG A 70 19.30 -0.77 -14.55
CA ARG A 70 20.52 -1.20 -15.26
C ARG A 70 20.57 -2.71 -15.53
N TYR A 71 20.09 -3.54 -14.59
CA TYR A 71 20.01 -4.99 -14.82
C TYR A 71 18.88 -5.36 -15.78
N ALA A 72 17.75 -4.67 -15.73
CA ALA A 72 16.68 -4.86 -16.71
C ALA A 72 17.11 -4.51 -18.12
N GLU A 73 17.90 -3.44 -18.31
CA GLU A 73 18.52 -3.08 -19.59
C GLU A 73 19.41 -4.19 -20.13
N LYS A 74 20.24 -4.82 -19.27
CA LYS A 74 21.07 -5.98 -19.66
C LYS A 74 20.22 -7.19 -20.04
N ALA A 75 19.15 -7.48 -19.32
CA ALA A 75 18.23 -8.56 -19.66
C ALA A 75 17.58 -8.31 -21.03
N LEU A 76 17.11 -7.07 -21.27
CA LEU A 76 16.49 -6.67 -22.53
C LEU A 76 17.48 -6.73 -23.71
N ALA A 77 18.75 -6.35 -23.49
CA ALA A 77 19.80 -6.46 -24.49
C ALA A 77 20.14 -7.91 -24.85
N CYS A 78 20.02 -8.86 -23.90
CA CYS A 78 20.18 -10.29 -24.18
C CYS A 78 19.04 -10.86 -25.05
N ARG A 79 17.81 -10.42 -24.77
CA ARG A 79 16.61 -10.86 -25.50
C ARG A 79 15.50 -9.83 -25.32
N ARG A 80 14.92 -9.39 -26.43
CA ARG A 80 13.74 -8.53 -26.44
C ARG A 80 12.49 -9.39 -26.62
N ASP A 81 11.89 -9.82 -25.53
CA ASP A 81 10.64 -10.59 -25.49
C ASP A 81 9.66 -9.98 -24.47
N ALA A 82 8.44 -10.50 -24.39
CA ALA A 82 7.42 -10.01 -23.46
C ALA A 82 7.90 -10.00 -22.00
N LYS A 83 8.69 -11.00 -21.59
CA LYS A 83 9.17 -11.11 -20.21
C LYS A 83 10.21 -10.05 -19.86
N THR A 84 11.21 -9.82 -20.72
CA THR A 84 12.25 -8.81 -20.47
C THR A 84 11.70 -7.38 -20.56
N LEU A 85 10.67 -7.16 -21.38
CA LEU A 85 9.92 -5.89 -21.38
C LEU A 85 9.08 -5.72 -20.10
N ALA A 86 8.46 -6.81 -19.61
CA ALA A 86 7.75 -6.79 -18.32
C ALA A 86 8.71 -6.49 -17.15
N ASP A 87 9.94 -7.03 -17.19
CA ASP A 87 10.98 -6.73 -16.19
C ASP A 87 11.42 -5.25 -16.22
N MET A 88 11.54 -4.66 -17.42
CA MET A 88 11.76 -3.21 -17.58
C MET A 88 10.60 -2.40 -17.02
N GLY A 89 9.37 -2.77 -17.36
CA GLY A 89 8.16 -2.16 -16.79
C GLY A 89 8.17 -2.21 -15.27
N TYR A 90 8.45 -3.38 -14.69
CA TYR A 90 8.55 -3.59 -13.25
C TYR A 90 9.59 -2.67 -12.59
N ALA A 91 10.80 -2.60 -13.13
CA ALA A 91 11.87 -1.77 -12.60
C ALA A 91 11.49 -0.28 -12.60
N HIS A 92 10.92 0.22 -13.71
CA HIS A 92 10.49 1.61 -13.82
C HIS A 92 9.29 1.95 -12.93
N VAL A 93 8.29 1.06 -12.83
CA VAL A 93 7.12 1.24 -11.96
C VAL A 93 7.55 1.35 -10.50
N ASN A 94 8.41 0.44 -10.04
CA ASN A 94 8.92 0.49 -8.66
C ASN A 94 9.83 1.70 -8.42
N ALA A 95 10.49 2.21 -9.46
CA ALA A 95 11.24 3.45 -9.40
C ALA A 95 10.36 4.72 -9.43
N GLY A 96 9.04 4.60 -9.62
CA GLY A 96 8.13 5.74 -9.77
C GLY A 96 8.22 6.44 -11.13
N ASN A 97 8.81 5.80 -12.13
CA ASN A 97 8.90 6.31 -13.50
C ASN A 97 7.68 5.82 -14.31
N TRP A 98 6.50 6.35 -13.96
CA TRP A 98 5.21 5.82 -14.36
C TRP A 98 4.98 5.79 -15.88
N GLU A 99 5.32 6.86 -16.60
CA GLU A 99 5.12 6.95 -18.04
C GLU A 99 6.04 5.97 -18.80
N ILE A 100 7.29 5.82 -18.32
CA ILE A 100 8.24 4.88 -18.91
C ILE A 100 7.80 3.44 -18.63
N GLY A 101 7.38 3.15 -17.38
CA GLY A 101 6.85 1.87 -16.97
C GLY A 101 5.63 1.46 -17.80
N ALA A 102 4.70 2.40 -18.03
CA ALA A 102 3.51 2.17 -18.86
C ALA A 102 3.86 1.78 -20.30
N ARG A 103 4.84 2.47 -20.92
CA ARG A 103 5.28 2.16 -22.29
C ARG A 103 5.84 0.73 -22.40
N TYR A 104 6.71 0.33 -21.47
CA TYR A 104 7.26 -1.03 -21.48
C TYR A 104 6.18 -2.08 -21.20
N ALA A 105 5.25 -1.82 -20.30
CA ALA A 105 4.14 -2.71 -20.03
C ALA A 105 3.21 -2.89 -21.25
N GLN A 106 2.90 -1.81 -21.97
CA GLN A 106 2.10 -1.87 -23.19
C GLN A 106 2.82 -2.65 -24.32
N GLU A 107 4.13 -2.47 -24.47
CA GLU A 107 4.92 -3.20 -25.46
C GLU A 107 4.98 -4.70 -25.10
N ALA A 108 5.18 -5.03 -23.83
CA ALA A 108 5.15 -6.41 -23.35
C ALA A 108 3.80 -7.09 -23.64
N LEU A 109 2.69 -6.40 -23.36
CA LEU A 109 1.33 -6.89 -23.67
C LEU A 109 1.13 -7.10 -25.17
N LYS A 110 1.67 -6.21 -26.02
CA LYS A 110 1.58 -6.36 -27.48
C LYS A 110 2.34 -7.60 -27.98
N LEU A 111 3.54 -7.83 -27.48
CA LEU A 111 4.34 -9.01 -27.88
C LEU A 111 3.73 -10.31 -27.34
N ALA A 112 3.15 -10.29 -26.15
CA ALA A 112 2.54 -11.48 -25.56
C ALA A 112 1.29 -11.96 -26.31
N LYS A 113 0.57 -11.10 -27.05
CA LYS A 113 -0.65 -11.47 -27.77
C LYS A 113 -0.43 -12.52 -28.89
N GLY A 114 0.79 -12.69 -29.36
CA GLY A 114 1.15 -13.64 -30.43
C GLY A 114 1.88 -14.88 -29.92
N ASP A 115 2.01 -15.05 -28.59
CA ASP A 115 2.78 -16.13 -27.97
C ASP A 115 1.96 -16.83 -26.90
N ASP A 116 1.54 -18.07 -27.19
CA ASP A 116 0.76 -18.90 -26.26
C ASP A 116 1.59 -19.60 -25.18
N SER A 117 2.88 -19.32 -25.09
CA SER A 117 3.74 -19.89 -24.07
C SER A 117 3.30 -19.45 -22.66
N GLN A 118 3.52 -20.31 -21.67
CA GLN A 118 3.28 -19.97 -20.26
C GLN A 118 4.04 -18.70 -19.86
N ARG A 119 5.27 -18.56 -20.37
CA ARG A 119 6.14 -17.40 -20.09
C ARG A 119 5.53 -16.09 -20.60
N ALA A 120 4.96 -16.06 -21.79
CA ALA A 120 4.28 -14.90 -22.35
C ALA A 120 2.99 -14.57 -21.59
N ARG A 121 2.20 -15.58 -21.20
CA ARG A 121 1.00 -15.38 -20.38
C ARG A 121 1.33 -14.79 -19.00
N GLU A 122 2.40 -15.23 -18.35
CA GLU A 122 2.86 -14.67 -17.08
C GLU A 122 3.34 -13.21 -17.26
N ALA A 123 4.14 -12.94 -18.29
CA ALA A 123 4.59 -11.60 -18.62
C ALA A 123 3.42 -10.64 -18.91
N ALA A 124 2.38 -11.11 -19.60
CA ALA A 124 1.18 -10.32 -19.85
C ALA A 124 0.42 -9.96 -18.57
N LYS A 125 0.27 -10.91 -17.64
CA LYS A 125 -0.37 -10.66 -16.34
C LYS A 125 0.40 -9.62 -15.52
N ASP A 126 1.73 -9.76 -15.43
CA ASP A 126 2.58 -8.81 -14.71
C ASP A 126 2.49 -7.42 -15.37
N SER A 127 2.56 -7.36 -16.69
CA SER A 127 2.48 -6.10 -17.44
C SER A 127 1.14 -5.40 -17.32
N LEU A 128 0.03 -6.16 -17.25
CA LEU A 128 -1.30 -5.58 -17.00
C LEU A 128 -1.34 -4.89 -15.63
N ILE A 129 -0.82 -5.53 -14.59
CA ILE A 129 -0.75 -4.96 -13.24
C ILE A 129 0.11 -3.69 -13.24
N HIS A 130 1.26 -3.72 -13.91
CA HIS A 130 2.15 -2.55 -14.01
C HIS A 130 1.47 -1.39 -14.74
N LEU A 131 0.78 -1.67 -15.85
CA LEU A 131 0.04 -0.64 -16.62
C LEU A 131 -1.06 -0.01 -15.76
N VAL A 132 -1.84 -0.81 -15.06
CA VAL A 132 -2.90 -0.34 -14.14
C VAL A 132 -2.31 0.58 -13.06
N TYR A 133 -1.19 0.19 -12.44
CA TYR A 133 -0.56 1.03 -11.43
C TYR A 133 -0.02 2.34 -11.99
N CYS A 134 0.52 2.32 -13.21
CA CYS A 134 0.94 3.54 -13.90
C CYS A 134 -0.26 4.46 -14.20
N GLN A 135 -1.36 3.91 -14.69
CA GLN A 135 -2.58 4.68 -14.96
C GLN A 135 -3.13 5.35 -13.71
N LEU A 136 -3.23 4.62 -12.60
CA LEU A 136 -3.68 5.17 -11.32
C LEU A 136 -2.71 6.21 -10.76
N ALA A 137 -1.40 5.97 -10.87
CA ALA A 137 -0.37 6.91 -10.42
C ALA A 137 -0.34 8.21 -11.21
N THR A 138 -0.78 8.19 -12.47
CA THR A 138 -0.86 9.36 -13.36
C THR A 138 -2.27 9.93 -13.48
N LYS A 139 -3.18 9.58 -12.55
CA LYS A 139 -4.57 10.05 -12.49
C LYS A 139 -5.44 9.69 -13.71
N ASN A 140 -5.03 8.70 -14.49
CA ASN A 140 -5.91 8.12 -15.50
C ASN A 140 -6.89 7.15 -14.82
N TRP A 141 -7.80 7.72 -14.02
CA TRP A 141 -8.66 7.01 -13.09
C TRP A 141 -9.57 6.00 -13.79
N LYS A 142 -10.24 6.42 -14.85
CA LYS A 142 -11.17 5.55 -15.61
C LYS A 142 -10.46 4.28 -16.06
N SER A 143 -9.44 4.37 -16.88
CA SER A 143 -8.71 3.19 -17.38
C SER A 143 -7.99 2.43 -16.27
N GLY A 144 -7.49 3.15 -15.26
CA GLY A 144 -6.83 2.56 -14.10
C GLY A 144 -7.78 1.68 -13.30
N PHE A 145 -9.00 2.12 -12.98
CA PHE A 145 -9.96 1.32 -12.21
C PHE A 145 -10.64 0.23 -13.04
N GLU A 146 -10.94 0.47 -14.33
CA GLU A 146 -11.37 -0.59 -15.25
C GLU A 146 -10.33 -1.72 -15.33
N GLY A 147 -9.04 -1.37 -15.43
CA GLY A 147 -7.95 -2.33 -15.42
C GLY A 147 -7.73 -2.98 -14.04
N TYR A 148 -7.96 -2.25 -12.95
CA TYR A 148 -7.81 -2.75 -11.59
C TYR A 148 -8.73 -3.95 -11.33
N ARG A 149 -9.95 -3.92 -11.86
CA ARG A 149 -10.88 -5.05 -11.83
C ARG A 149 -10.28 -6.32 -12.46
N LEU A 150 -9.58 -6.17 -13.59
CA LEU A 150 -8.95 -7.30 -14.29
C LEU A 150 -7.77 -7.92 -13.52
N THR A 151 -7.22 -7.21 -12.52
CA THR A 151 -6.17 -7.73 -11.63
C THR A 151 -6.72 -8.60 -10.49
N MET A 152 -8.04 -8.67 -10.32
CA MET A 152 -8.68 -9.60 -9.38
C MET A 152 -8.44 -11.06 -9.81
N ARG A 153 -8.61 -12.00 -8.89
CA ARG A 153 -8.32 -13.43 -9.11
C ARG A 153 -6.86 -13.75 -9.42
N THR A 154 -5.95 -12.82 -9.10
CA THR A 154 -4.52 -13.10 -9.11
C THR A 154 -4.10 -13.73 -7.77
N LYS A 155 -2.89 -14.29 -7.68
CA LYS A 155 -2.37 -14.81 -6.40
C LYS A 155 -2.31 -13.77 -5.26
N TRP A 156 -2.39 -12.48 -5.60
CA TRP A 156 -2.30 -11.37 -4.66
C TRP A 156 -3.65 -10.79 -4.25
N ARG A 157 -4.74 -11.08 -5.02
CA ARG A 157 -6.05 -10.46 -4.84
C ARG A 157 -7.14 -11.49 -5.03
N LYS A 158 -7.79 -11.86 -3.92
CA LYS A 158 -8.91 -12.80 -3.91
C LYS A 158 -10.21 -12.02 -4.14
N GLU A 159 -10.99 -12.46 -5.09
CA GLU A 159 -12.36 -12.02 -5.25
C GLU A 159 -13.26 -12.84 -4.31
N TRP A 160 -14.16 -12.15 -3.64
CA TRP A 160 -15.16 -12.76 -2.78
C TRP A 160 -16.53 -12.66 -3.45
N THR A 161 -17.24 -13.78 -3.48
CA THR A 161 -18.61 -13.88 -3.96
C THR A 161 -19.51 -14.38 -2.84
N TYR A 162 -20.76 -13.98 -2.83
CA TYR A 162 -21.72 -14.32 -1.78
C TYR A 162 -22.89 -15.08 -2.41
N GLY A 163 -22.90 -16.40 -2.29
CA GLY A 163 -23.88 -17.27 -2.94
C GLY A 163 -23.93 -17.03 -4.44
N ASP A 164 -25.14 -16.88 -4.99
CA ASP A 164 -25.39 -16.64 -6.42
C ASP A 164 -25.38 -15.15 -6.80
N SER A 165 -24.80 -14.26 -5.95
CA SER A 165 -24.76 -12.82 -6.19
C SER A 165 -23.96 -12.49 -7.46
N GLN A 166 -24.44 -11.49 -8.22
CA GLN A 166 -23.80 -11.01 -9.43
C GLN A 166 -22.83 -9.84 -9.12
N GLU A 167 -21.89 -9.55 -10.02
CA GLU A 167 -21.04 -8.37 -9.87
C GLU A 167 -21.88 -7.09 -10.10
N TRP A 168 -21.91 -6.19 -9.13
CA TRP A 168 -22.65 -4.92 -9.20
C TRP A 168 -22.07 -3.97 -10.25
N GLN A 169 -22.94 -3.47 -11.12
CA GLN A 169 -22.59 -2.51 -12.17
C GLN A 169 -23.30 -1.14 -11.99
N GLY A 170 -23.96 -0.94 -10.83
CA GLY A 170 -24.66 0.31 -10.51
C GLY A 170 -26.18 0.18 -10.50
N GLU A 171 -26.75 -1.05 -10.47
CA GLU A 171 -28.19 -1.29 -10.43
C GLU A 171 -28.80 -0.70 -9.14
N PRO A 172 -29.80 0.20 -9.26
CA PRO A 172 -30.33 0.95 -8.11
C PRO A 172 -31.14 0.09 -7.13
N ASP A 173 -31.77 -1.00 -7.63
CA ASP A 173 -32.57 -1.90 -6.80
C ASP A 173 -31.75 -3.00 -6.13
N ALA A 174 -30.44 -2.97 -6.29
CA ALA A 174 -29.51 -3.98 -5.77
C ALA A 174 -29.40 -3.96 -4.24
N VAL A 175 -29.32 -5.16 -3.65
CA VAL A 175 -28.74 -5.37 -2.30
C VAL A 175 -27.29 -5.76 -2.51
N VAL A 176 -26.37 -4.83 -2.21
CA VAL A 176 -24.96 -4.97 -2.58
C VAL A 176 -24.12 -5.33 -1.36
N MET A 177 -23.40 -6.45 -1.44
CA MET A 177 -22.36 -6.82 -0.49
C MET A 177 -21.00 -6.34 -1.00
N VAL A 178 -20.32 -5.50 -0.23
CA VAL A 178 -19.01 -4.97 -0.56
C VAL A 178 -17.98 -5.51 0.42
N THR A 179 -16.91 -6.10 -0.11
CA THR A 179 -15.83 -6.66 0.71
C THR A 179 -14.64 -5.74 0.73
N GLY A 180 -14.14 -5.42 1.92
CA GLY A 180 -12.83 -4.81 2.11
C GLY A 180 -11.72 -5.71 1.54
N GLU A 181 -10.65 -5.11 1.07
CA GLU A 181 -9.55 -5.85 0.45
C GLU A 181 -8.19 -5.29 0.85
N GLN A 182 -7.12 -6.10 0.70
CA GLN A 182 -5.73 -5.74 1.01
C GLN A 182 -5.49 -5.47 2.51
N GLY A 183 -4.77 -4.39 2.85
CA GLY A 183 -4.45 -4.01 4.23
C GLY A 183 -5.44 -3.00 4.81
N LEU A 184 -5.41 -2.80 6.13
CA LEU A 184 -6.27 -1.83 6.82
C LEU A 184 -6.20 -0.42 6.22
N GLY A 185 -4.99 0.07 5.91
CA GLY A 185 -4.83 1.40 5.34
C GLY A 185 -5.46 1.51 3.95
N ASP A 186 -5.38 0.45 3.15
CA ASP A 186 -6.03 0.38 1.84
C ASP A 186 -7.54 0.38 1.96
N GLU A 187 -8.08 -0.36 2.94
CA GLU A 187 -9.50 -0.45 3.21
C GLU A 187 -10.07 0.90 3.67
N ILE A 188 -9.35 1.60 4.58
CA ILE A 188 -9.73 2.95 5.00
C ILE A 188 -9.74 3.92 3.81
N MET A 189 -8.70 3.92 2.98
CA MET A 189 -8.61 4.82 1.82
C MET A 189 -9.75 4.56 0.84
N ALA A 190 -10.02 3.29 0.52
CA ALA A 190 -11.09 2.90 -0.38
C ALA A 190 -12.48 3.22 0.20
N ALA A 191 -12.67 3.23 1.52
CA ALA A 191 -13.94 3.54 2.16
C ALA A 191 -14.43 4.99 1.88
N SER A 192 -13.59 5.87 1.35
CA SER A 192 -14.01 7.20 0.86
C SER A 192 -15.10 7.15 -0.21
N VAL A 193 -15.30 6.01 -0.88
CA VAL A 193 -16.33 5.82 -1.92
C VAL A 193 -17.67 5.32 -1.35
N VAL A 194 -17.68 4.84 -0.10
CA VAL A 194 -18.86 4.21 0.52
C VAL A 194 -20.09 5.12 0.52
N PRO A 195 -20.01 6.42 0.86
CA PRO A 195 -21.19 7.27 0.84
C PRO A 195 -21.86 7.37 -0.54
N ASP A 196 -21.06 7.45 -1.62
CA ASP A 196 -21.58 7.55 -2.99
C ASP A 196 -22.23 6.23 -3.41
N ALA A 197 -21.57 5.11 -3.15
CA ALA A 197 -22.07 3.80 -3.49
C ALA A 197 -23.32 3.40 -2.68
N ALA A 198 -23.37 3.72 -1.39
CA ALA A 198 -24.53 3.45 -0.54
C ALA A 198 -25.78 4.21 -0.99
N ASN A 199 -25.61 5.43 -1.54
CA ASN A 199 -26.71 6.23 -2.08
C ASN A 199 -27.19 5.74 -3.46
N ALA A 200 -26.42 4.92 -4.15
CA ALA A 200 -26.70 4.45 -5.51
C ALA A 200 -27.39 3.09 -5.55
N CYS A 201 -27.66 2.43 -4.43
CA CYS A 201 -28.30 1.13 -4.37
C CYS A 201 -29.40 1.10 -3.30
N LYS A 202 -30.27 0.07 -3.39
CA LYS A 202 -31.36 -0.12 -2.43
C LYS A 202 -30.86 -0.39 -1.01
N ARG A 203 -29.78 -1.16 -0.88
CA ARG A 203 -29.18 -1.52 0.41
C ARG A 203 -27.69 -1.83 0.22
N PHE A 204 -26.87 -1.27 1.10
CA PHE A 204 -25.43 -1.44 1.07
C PHE A 204 -24.95 -2.16 2.35
N ILE A 205 -24.21 -3.24 2.16
CA ILE A 205 -23.61 -4.05 3.21
C ILE A 205 -22.10 -4.00 3.02
N LEU A 206 -21.37 -3.59 4.06
CA LEU A 206 -19.91 -3.49 4.04
C LEU A 206 -19.31 -4.58 4.94
N ASP A 207 -18.69 -5.58 4.32
CA ASP A 207 -17.88 -6.57 5.03
C ASP A 207 -16.44 -6.06 5.16
N CYS A 208 -16.09 -5.62 6.35
CA CYS A 208 -14.81 -4.99 6.66
C CYS A 208 -13.95 -5.82 7.64
N ASP A 209 -12.71 -5.41 7.81
CA ASP A 209 -11.85 -5.95 8.87
C ASP A 209 -12.49 -5.68 10.24
N HIS A 210 -12.49 -6.67 11.14
CA HIS A 210 -13.16 -6.60 12.44
C HIS A 210 -12.73 -5.38 13.27
N ARG A 211 -11.48 -4.94 13.12
CA ARG A 211 -10.92 -3.78 13.82
C ARG A 211 -11.51 -2.44 13.36
N LEU A 212 -12.14 -2.39 12.21
CA LEU A 212 -12.76 -1.19 11.63
C LEU A 212 -14.27 -1.12 11.91
N GLY A 213 -14.88 -2.20 12.43
CA GLY A 213 -16.33 -2.33 12.51
C GLY A 213 -17.02 -1.18 13.23
N ALA A 214 -16.61 -0.85 14.46
CA ALA A 214 -17.20 0.22 15.26
C ALA A 214 -17.01 1.60 14.61
N LEU A 215 -15.81 1.88 14.11
CA LEU A 215 -15.48 3.13 13.43
C LEU A 215 -16.30 3.31 12.13
N PHE A 216 -16.42 2.27 11.30
CA PHE A 216 -17.18 2.33 10.05
C PHE A 216 -18.68 2.41 10.29
N GLN A 217 -19.23 1.66 11.27
CA GLN A 217 -20.66 1.74 11.58
C GLN A 217 -21.06 3.15 12.02
N ARG A 218 -20.21 3.85 12.76
CA ARG A 218 -20.48 5.25 13.17
C ARG A 218 -20.30 6.21 12.00
N SER A 219 -19.29 5.97 11.15
CA SER A 219 -18.98 6.83 10.01
C SER A 219 -20.01 6.73 8.89
N PHE A 220 -20.65 5.57 8.74
CA PHE A 220 -21.59 5.25 7.67
C PHE A 220 -22.93 4.76 8.26
N PRO A 221 -23.75 5.61 8.88
CA PRO A 221 -24.94 5.21 9.63
C PRO A 221 -26.00 4.49 8.77
N ASN A 222 -26.06 4.76 7.47
CA ASN A 222 -26.99 4.16 6.52
C ASN A 222 -26.46 2.85 5.89
N VAL A 223 -25.30 2.36 6.33
CA VAL A 223 -24.65 1.15 5.83
C VAL A 223 -24.76 0.05 6.88
N ILE A 224 -25.05 -1.17 6.47
CA ILE A 224 -24.95 -2.34 7.33
C ILE A 224 -23.48 -2.77 7.33
N VAL A 225 -22.81 -2.63 8.47
CA VAL A 225 -21.42 -3.07 8.62
C VAL A 225 -21.37 -4.48 9.22
N THR A 226 -20.71 -5.40 8.49
CA THR A 226 -20.42 -6.77 8.94
C THR A 226 -18.92 -6.93 9.08
N PRO A 227 -18.35 -6.88 10.30
CA PRO A 227 -16.90 -6.90 10.47
C PRO A 227 -16.37 -8.34 10.46
N THR A 228 -16.60 -9.07 9.38
CA THR A 228 -16.27 -10.50 9.25
C THR A 228 -15.20 -10.81 8.22
N ARG A 229 -14.70 -9.81 7.51
CA ARG A 229 -13.58 -9.99 6.58
C ARG A 229 -12.39 -10.66 7.28
N ARG A 230 -11.86 -11.71 6.71
CA ARG A 230 -10.83 -12.61 7.25
C ARG A 230 -11.37 -13.76 8.12
N SER A 231 -12.66 -13.86 8.35
CA SER A 231 -13.24 -15.08 8.90
C SER A 231 -13.65 -16.03 7.75
N ASP A 232 -13.78 -17.32 8.07
CA ASP A 232 -14.20 -18.31 7.06
C ASP A 232 -15.69 -18.22 6.75
N THR A 233 -16.47 -17.54 7.59
CA THR A 233 -17.92 -17.37 7.47
C THR A 233 -18.31 -15.91 7.63
N VAL A 234 -19.16 -15.43 6.72
CA VAL A 234 -19.85 -14.14 6.84
C VAL A 234 -21.20 -14.40 7.49
N TYR A 235 -21.44 -13.79 8.64
CA TYR A 235 -22.75 -13.80 9.27
C TYR A 235 -23.55 -12.57 8.85
N LEU A 236 -24.66 -12.81 8.16
CA LEU A 236 -25.65 -11.77 7.87
C LEU A 236 -26.86 -11.96 8.80
N ASP A 237 -27.14 -10.92 9.57
CA ASP A 237 -28.33 -10.90 10.42
C ASP A 237 -29.59 -10.83 9.54
N PRO A 238 -30.40 -11.90 9.45
CA PRO A 238 -31.57 -11.94 8.57
C PRO A 238 -32.66 -10.93 8.97
N GLU A 239 -32.66 -10.43 10.23
CA GLU A 239 -33.59 -9.39 10.66
C GLU A 239 -33.18 -8.00 10.14
N LYS A 240 -31.90 -7.80 9.87
CA LYS A 240 -31.36 -6.53 9.37
C LYS A 240 -31.26 -6.48 7.86
N THR A 241 -31.07 -7.60 7.18
CA THR A 241 -30.87 -7.62 5.75
C THR A 241 -31.35 -8.90 5.07
N SER A 242 -31.79 -8.76 3.83
CA SER A 242 -31.98 -9.85 2.89
C SER A 242 -30.63 -10.32 2.34
N ALA A 243 -30.61 -11.53 1.74
CA ALA A 243 -29.43 -12.02 1.05
C ALA A 243 -28.95 -11.02 -0.03
N PRO A 244 -27.64 -10.86 -0.20
CA PRO A 244 -27.09 -9.99 -1.22
C PRO A 244 -27.48 -10.49 -2.63
N THR A 245 -27.95 -9.58 -3.47
CA THR A 245 -28.21 -9.87 -4.90
C THR A 245 -26.97 -9.59 -5.74
N HIS A 246 -26.11 -8.69 -5.25
CA HIS A 246 -24.89 -8.26 -5.93
C HIS A 246 -23.71 -8.19 -4.97
N HIS A 247 -22.50 -8.28 -5.53
CA HIS A 247 -21.25 -8.11 -4.80
C HIS A 247 -20.28 -7.19 -5.55
N LYS A 248 -19.36 -6.55 -4.82
CA LYS A 248 -18.20 -5.86 -5.41
C LYS A 248 -17.09 -5.72 -4.37
N SER A 249 -15.84 -5.61 -4.83
CA SER A 249 -14.75 -5.25 -3.92
C SER A 249 -14.76 -3.74 -3.63
N LEU A 250 -14.24 -3.34 -2.47
CA LEU A 250 -14.29 -1.93 -2.03
C LEU A 250 -13.54 -1.00 -2.99
N PHE A 251 -12.32 -1.37 -3.44
CA PHE A 251 -11.64 -0.62 -4.51
C PHE A 251 -12.33 -0.75 -5.87
N GLY A 252 -13.03 -1.84 -6.13
CA GLY A 252 -13.81 -2.04 -7.35
C GLY A 252 -14.94 -1.02 -7.53
N LEU A 253 -15.45 -0.45 -6.42
CA LEU A 253 -16.43 0.63 -6.48
C LEU A 253 -15.88 1.88 -7.18
N SER A 254 -14.57 2.10 -7.12
CA SER A 254 -13.93 3.25 -7.76
C SER A 254 -14.09 3.26 -9.29
N GLU A 255 -14.29 2.10 -9.93
CA GLU A 255 -14.63 2.00 -11.35
C GLU A 255 -15.91 2.76 -11.71
N LEU A 256 -16.88 2.78 -10.79
CA LEU A 256 -18.18 3.43 -10.96
C LEU A 256 -18.17 4.90 -10.51
N PHE A 257 -17.43 5.22 -9.43
CA PHE A 257 -17.58 6.48 -8.70
C PHE A 257 -16.31 7.35 -8.67
N ARG A 258 -15.20 6.98 -9.32
CA ARG A 258 -13.92 7.72 -9.30
C ARG A 258 -13.28 7.67 -10.68
N ARG A 259 -13.90 8.33 -11.65
CA ARG A 259 -13.49 8.29 -13.07
C ARG A 259 -12.64 9.48 -13.48
N GLU A 260 -12.74 10.60 -12.73
CA GLU A 260 -11.97 11.83 -12.92
C GLU A 260 -11.68 12.51 -11.56
N ASP A 261 -10.79 13.50 -11.53
CA ASP A 261 -10.39 14.19 -10.28
C ASP A 261 -11.59 14.84 -9.56
N ALA A 262 -12.60 15.31 -10.30
CA ALA A 262 -13.80 15.92 -9.76
C ALA A 262 -14.71 14.95 -8.97
N ASP A 263 -14.59 13.65 -9.22
CA ASP A 263 -15.39 12.64 -8.53
C ASP A 263 -14.90 12.37 -7.09
N PHE A 264 -13.76 12.91 -6.71
CA PHE A 264 -13.26 12.76 -5.35
C PHE A 264 -13.77 13.87 -4.45
N PRO A 265 -14.57 13.56 -3.39
CA PRO A 265 -15.17 14.60 -2.53
C PRO A 265 -14.17 15.44 -1.75
N ARG A 266 -12.96 14.96 -1.55
CA ARG A 266 -11.85 15.63 -0.84
C ARG A 266 -12.25 16.18 0.54
N LYS A 267 -13.05 15.42 1.28
CA LYS A 267 -13.57 15.77 2.60
C LYS A 267 -13.35 14.63 3.60
N PRO A 268 -13.37 14.91 4.91
CA PRO A 268 -13.38 13.86 5.92
C PRO A 268 -14.57 12.92 5.73
N PHE A 269 -14.38 11.63 5.99
CA PHE A 269 -15.43 10.61 5.87
C PHE A 269 -15.46 9.63 7.06
N LEU A 270 -14.48 9.68 7.95
CA LEU A 270 -14.55 8.95 9.22
C LEU A 270 -15.00 9.87 10.35
N VAL A 271 -15.79 9.31 11.26
CA VAL A 271 -16.33 9.98 12.44
C VAL A 271 -15.77 9.29 13.70
N PRO A 272 -14.95 9.97 14.50
CA PRO A 272 -14.36 9.38 15.70
C PRO A 272 -15.40 9.28 16.81
N ASN A 273 -15.17 8.40 17.80
CA ASN A 273 -15.97 8.37 19.01
C ASN A 273 -15.71 9.64 19.84
N PRO A 274 -16.76 10.47 20.11
CA PRO A 274 -16.59 11.76 20.80
C PRO A 274 -16.11 11.60 22.25
N ASP A 275 -16.42 10.47 22.91
CA ASP A 275 -15.98 10.21 24.27
C ASP A 275 -14.48 9.94 24.32
N TYR A 276 -13.96 9.18 23.36
CA TYR A 276 -12.53 8.95 23.23
C TYR A 276 -11.79 10.27 22.89
N VAL A 277 -12.33 11.09 22.00
CA VAL A 277 -11.74 12.39 21.69
C VAL A 277 -11.65 13.29 22.93
N ARG A 278 -12.73 13.35 23.74
CA ARG A 278 -12.74 14.12 25.00
C ARG A 278 -11.69 13.61 26.00
N MET A 279 -11.64 12.30 26.17
CA MET A 279 -10.69 11.62 27.04
C MET A 279 -9.23 11.98 26.66
N PHE A 280 -8.87 11.84 25.40
CA PHE A 280 -7.50 12.12 24.95
C PHE A 280 -7.17 13.60 24.98
N ARG A 281 -8.09 14.50 24.64
CA ARG A 281 -7.88 15.95 24.81
C ARG A 281 -7.60 16.34 26.26
N GLY A 282 -8.27 15.69 27.20
CA GLY A 282 -7.99 15.86 28.63
C GLY A 282 -6.59 15.40 29.02
N LEU A 283 -6.09 14.32 28.42
CA LEU A 283 -4.73 13.83 28.66
C LEU A 283 -3.63 14.75 28.07
N PHE A 284 -3.94 15.49 27.01
CA PHE A 284 -3.00 16.39 26.35
C PHE A 284 -2.98 17.81 26.96
N ASP A 285 -3.79 18.04 27.97
CA ASP A 285 -3.76 19.27 28.79
C ASP A 285 -3.89 20.59 27.99
N GLY A 286 -4.64 20.56 26.88
CA GLY A 286 -4.90 21.72 26.02
C GLY A 286 -3.71 22.30 25.29
N LYS A 287 -2.54 21.67 25.34
CA LYS A 287 -1.35 22.08 24.59
C LYS A 287 -1.41 21.59 23.15
N ARG A 288 -0.76 22.31 22.25
CA ARG A 288 -0.59 21.85 20.87
C ARG A 288 0.09 20.49 20.85
N THR A 289 -0.49 19.55 20.12
CA THR A 289 -0.04 18.17 20.04
C THR A 289 0.22 17.73 18.60
N ILE A 290 1.37 17.08 18.37
CA ILE A 290 1.76 16.53 17.08
C ILE A 290 1.98 15.04 17.24
N GLY A 291 1.20 14.24 16.51
CA GLY A 291 1.39 12.79 16.45
C GLY A 291 2.48 12.39 15.47
N LEU A 292 3.36 11.48 15.87
CA LEU A 292 4.48 11.02 15.06
C LEU A 292 4.41 9.52 14.80
N ALA A 293 4.53 9.13 13.51
CA ALA A 293 4.69 7.75 13.09
C ALA A 293 5.96 7.61 12.23
N TRP A 294 7.03 7.07 12.81
CA TRP A 294 8.35 7.00 12.17
C TRP A 294 8.74 5.65 11.60
N SER A 295 7.96 4.61 11.86
CA SER A 295 8.17 3.28 11.26
C SER A 295 6.87 2.63 10.86
N GLY A 296 6.90 1.83 9.80
CA GLY A 296 5.73 1.11 9.29
C GLY A 296 6.10 -0.09 8.45
N GLY A 297 5.09 -0.87 8.10
CA GLY A 297 5.24 -2.06 7.29
C GLY A 297 5.66 -3.31 8.07
N PHE A 298 5.71 -4.42 7.34
CA PHE A 298 6.19 -5.71 7.81
C PHE A 298 7.42 -6.10 6.97
N PRO A 299 8.25 -7.06 7.40
CA PRO A 299 9.41 -7.52 6.62
C PRO A 299 9.07 -7.83 5.16
N ARG A 300 7.91 -8.43 4.93
CA ARG A 300 7.40 -8.80 3.59
C ARG A 300 6.99 -7.59 2.72
N THR A 301 6.68 -6.43 3.33
CA THR A 301 6.21 -5.23 2.62
C THR A 301 7.24 -4.11 2.56
N GLY A 302 8.51 -4.41 2.90
CA GLY A 302 9.61 -3.46 2.91
C GLY A 302 9.63 -2.58 4.17
N LEU A 303 10.31 -3.04 5.23
CA LEU A 303 10.47 -2.28 6.47
C LEU A 303 11.39 -1.07 6.25
N GLU A 304 12.53 -1.28 5.61
CA GLU A 304 13.60 -0.28 5.51
C GLU A 304 13.13 1.05 4.88
N PRO A 305 12.48 1.06 3.72
CA PRO A 305 12.06 2.32 3.11
C PRO A 305 10.87 2.98 3.81
N ARG A 306 10.14 2.24 4.66
CA ARG A 306 9.03 2.75 5.47
C ARG A 306 9.44 3.04 6.91
N THR A 307 10.73 2.97 7.23
CA THR A 307 11.28 3.25 8.56
C THR A 307 12.22 4.43 8.45
N ALA A 308 11.75 5.60 8.89
CA ALA A 308 12.57 6.79 9.01
C ALA A 308 13.45 6.72 10.27
N GLY A 309 12.95 6.07 11.32
CA GLY A 309 13.51 6.10 12.68
C GLY A 309 13.23 7.42 13.40
N LEU A 310 13.09 7.38 14.72
CA LEU A 310 12.76 8.55 15.52
C LEU A 310 13.81 9.68 15.39
N ASN A 311 15.07 9.33 15.26
CA ASN A 311 16.16 10.31 15.07
C ASN A 311 16.03 11.17 13.81
N ALA A 312 15.31 10.72 12.80
CA ALA A 312 15.04 11.51 11.60
C ALA A 312 14.15 12.74 11.90
N PHE A 313 13.31 12.65 12.93
CA PHE A 313 12.39 13.73 13.32
C PHE A 313 13.04 14.79 14.23
N LEU A 314 14.30 14.64 14.60
CA LEU A 314 15.00 15.59 15.49
C LEU A 314 14.93 17.06 15.02
N PRO A 315 15.03 17.41 13.72
CA PRO A 315 14.84 18.78 13.25
C PRO A 315 13.47 19.35 13.61
N LEU A 316 12.40 18.55 13.47
CA LEU A 316 11.03 18.91 13.82
C LEU A 316 10.87 19.06 15.34
N LEU A 317 11.31 18.06 16.09
CA LEU A 317 11.19 18.00 17.55
C LEU A 317 11.92 19.16 18.28
N ARG A 318 12.99 19.68 17.70
CA ARG A 318 13.74 20.82 18.26
C ARG A 318 13.13 22.18 17.94
N ARG A 319 12.36 22.25 16.86
CA ARG A 319 11.83 23.53 16.38
C ARG A 319 10.41 23.81 16.85
N GLU A 320 9.54 22.81 16.82
CA GLU A 320 8.14 22.98 17.14
C GLU A 320 7.92 23.06 18.66
N GLN A 321 7.19 24.08 19.09
CA GLN A 321 6.73 24.20 20.49
C GLN A 321 5.42 23.42 20.65
N ALA A 322 5.51 22.11 20.74
CA ALA A 322 4.38 21.20 20.85
C ALA A 322 4.70 20.01 21.76
N GLN A 323 3.68 19.34 22.24
CA GLN A 323 3.80 18.01 22.78
C GLN A 323 3.82 17.01 21.62
N PHE A 324 4.69 16.01 21.69
CA PHE A 324 4.79 14.97 20.67
C PHE A 324 4.23 13.66 21.20
N VAL A 325 3.35 13.04 20.41
CA VAL A 325 2.69 11.78 20.77
C VAL A 325 3.18 10.69 19.83
N SER A 326 3.66 9.58 20.40
CA SER A 326 3.98 8.39 19.59
C SER A 326 2.71 7.74 19.07
N LEU A 327 2.65 7.54 17.76
CA LEU A 327 1.58 6.80 17.06
C LEU A 327 2.06 5.44 16.55
N GLN A 328 3.14 4.91 17.11
CA GLN A 328 3.63 3.59 16.76
C GLN A 328 2.62 2.51 17.22
N TYR A 329 2.51 1.44 16.43
CA TYR A 329 1.64 0.29 16.69
C TYR A 329 2.41 -0.93 17.23
N LYS A 330 3.68 -0.73 17.55
CA LYS A 330 4.56 -1.71 18.17
C LYS A 330 5.16 -1.09 19.44
N ASP A 331 5.73 -1.93 20.28
CA ASP A 331 6.47 -1.41 21.43
C ASP A 331 7.67 -0.58 20.95
N ASP A 332 7.66 0.68 21.31
CA ASP A 332 8.66 1.68 21.00
C ASP A 332 9.39 2.20 22.26
N SER A 333 9.17 1.57 23.42
CA SER A 333 9.65 2.03 24.72
C SER A 333 11.14 2.29 24.72
N ARG A 334 11.91 1.33 24.29
CA ARG A 334 13.36 1.41 24.27
C ARG A 334 13.86 2.52 23.34
N GLU A 335 13.31 2.64 22.13
CA GLU A 335 13.72 3.67 21.17
C GLU A 335 13.43 5.08 21.72
N VAL A 336 12.24 5.29 22.31
CA VAL A 336 11.85 6.60 22.88
C VAL A 336 12.66 6.94 24.12
N GLU A 337 12.96 5.97 25.01
CA GLU A 337 13.80 6.19 26.18
C GLU A 337 15.25 6.52 25.81
N GLU A 338 15.84 5.78 24.88
CA GLU A 338 17.19 6.06 24.37
C GLU A 338 17.25 7.43 23.71
N PHE A 339 16.22 7.79 22.94
CA PHE A 339 16.11 9.11 22.31
C PHE A 339 16.00 10.24 23.34
N ALA A 340 15.15 10.08 24.36
CA ALA A 340 14.99 11.07 25.43
C ALA A 340 16.29 11.30 26.20
N LYS A 341 17.03 10.22 26.52
CA LYS A 341 18.36 10.30 27.17
C LYS A 341 19.38 11.03 26.30
N ALA A 342 19.38 10.77 24.98
CA ALA A 342 20.36 11.36 24.07
C ALA A 342 20.09 12.82 23.73
N HIS A 343 18.83 13.26 23.71
CA HIS A 343 18.43 14.56 23.17
C HIS A 343 17.70 15.48 24.16
N GLY A 344 17.30 14.99 25.34
CA GLY A 344 16.52 15.75 26.32
C GLY A 344 15.08 16.04 25.88
N ILE A 345 14.55 15.28 24.90
CA ILE A 345 13.22 15.48 24.35
C ILE A 345 12.38 14.23 24.64
N SER A 346 11.24 14.43 25.31
CA SER A 346 10.32 13.35 25.67
C SER A 346 9.11 13.31 24.72
N LEU A 347 8.64 12.11 24.43
CA LEU A 347 7.39 11.87 23.71
C LEU A 347 6.35 11.26 24.65
N ILE A 348 5.09 11.66 24.49
CA ILE A 348 3.95 10.99 25.14
C ILE A 348 3.78 9.63 24.46
N ARG A 349 3.76 8.57 25.27
CA ARG A 349 3.50 7.20 24.84
C ARG A 349 2.21 6.71 25.49
N LEU A 350 1.38 6.05 24.72
CA LEU A 350 0.13 5.45 25.18
C LEU A 350 0.11 3.95 24.77
N PRO A 351 0.89 3.09 25.48
CA PRO A 351 1.08 1.69 25.08
C PRO A 351 -0.23 0.92 24.98
N TRP A 352 -1.19 1.23 25.84
CA TRP A 352 -2.51 0.61 25.88
C TRP A 352 -3.36 0.94 24.62
N VAL A 353 -3.11 2.06 23.93
CA VAL A 353 -3.70 2.37 22.63
C VAL A 353 -2.89 1.74 21.49
N ALA A 354 -1.56 1.78 21.61
CA ALA A 354 -0.67 1.27 20.58
C ALA A 354 -0.80 -0.24 20.37
N MET A 355 -1.03 -0.98 21.45
CA MET A 355 -1.13 -2.45 21.45
C MET A 355 -2.58 -2.96 21.30
N ASP A 356 -3.56 -2.07 21.30
CA ASP A 356 -4.95 -2.41 21.08
C ASP A 356 -5.24 -2.60 19.59
N ASP A 357 -5.97 -3.63 19.25
CA ASP A 357 -6.48 -3.87 17.89
C ASP A 357 -7.70 -2.99 17.56
N ASP A 358 -8.27 -2.28 18.54
CA ASP A 358 -9.41 -1.39 18.33
C ASP A 358 -8.99 -0.11 17.58
N MET A 359 -9.34 -0.04 16.30
CA MET A 359 -9.08 1.15 15.49
C MET A 359 -10.00 2.33 15.86
N ASP A 360 -11.10 2.12 16.57
CA ASP A 360 -11.99 3.19 17.01
C ASP A 360 -11.36 3.98 18.17
N LEU A 361 -10.75 3.30 19.14
CA LEU A 361 -9.98 3.94 20.19
C LEU A 361 -8.82 4.76 19.62
N ARG A 362 -8.09 4.16 18.67
CA ARG A 362 -6.99 4.84 17.98
C ARG A 362 -7.45 6.05 17.16
N ALA A 363 -8.60 5.96 16.48
CA ALA A 363 -9.21 7.09 15.76
C ALA A 363 -9.59 8.24 16.72
N GLY A 364 -10.10 7.92 17.91
CA GLY A 364 -10.38 8.90 18.95
C GLY A 364 -9.13 9.62 19.44
N MET A 365 -8.03 8.90 19.66
CA MET A 365 -6.73 9.50 20.01
C MET A 365 -6.22 10.43 18.90
N ILE A 366 -6.23 9.97 17.65
CA ILE A 366 -5.75 10.74 16.49
C ILE A 366 -6.59 12.00 16.30
N ALA A 367 -7.92 11.91 16.45
CA ALA A 367 -8.83 13.06 16.33
C ALA A 367 -8.66 14.11 17.45
N ALA A 368 -7.97 13.75 18.53
CA ALA A 368 -7.62 14.69 19.60
C ALA A 368 -6.33 15.47 19.34
N LEU A 369 -5.57 15.11 18.30
CA LEU A 369 -4.31 15.76 17.92
C LEU A 369 -4.55 16.95 16.99
N ASP A 370 -3.66 17.92 17.01
CA ASP A 370 -3.69 19.08 16.12
C ASP A 370 -3.06 18.78 14.76
N GLU A 371 -2.16 17.82 14.71
CA GLU A 371 -1.44 17.44 13.49
C GLU A 371 -0.85 16.03 13.60
N VAL A 372 -0.70 15.36 12.47
CA VAL A 372 0.00 14.07 12.37
C VAL A 372 1.05 14.11 11.27
N ILE A 373 2.26 13.66 11.59
CA ILE A 373 3.37 13.58 10.64
C ILE A 373 4.00 12.20 10.73
N GLY A 374 4.20 11.54 9.60
CA GLY A 374 4.86 10.24 9.62
C GLY A 374 4.97 9.56 8.28
N VAL A 375 5.61 8.39 8.28
CA VAL A 375 5.70 7.53 7.11
C VAL A 375 4.33 6.90 6.82
N HIS A 376 4.08 6.53 5.58
CA HIS A 376 2.79 6.00 5.12
C HIS A 376 2.41 4.67 5.82
N THR A 377 1.50 4.75 6.76
CA THR A 377 0.96 3.65 7.58
C THR A 377 -0.56 3.78 7.70
N THR A 378 -1.22 2.76 8.25
CA THR A 378 -2.66 2.80 8.58
C THR A 378 -3.03 4.03 9.42
N THR A 379 -2.18 4.42 10.36
CA THR A 379 -2.36 5.60 11.22
C THR A 379 -2.54 6.89 10.41
N LEU A 380 -1.73 7.08 9.36
CA LEU A 380 -1.82 8.26 8.50
C LEU A 380 -3.11 8.24 7.65
N HIS A 381 -3.57 7.06 7.23
CA HIS A 381 -4.85 6.92 6.55
C HIS A 381 -6.03 7.26 7.47
N ILE A 382 -6.01 6.82 8.73
CA ILE A 382 -7.02 7.21 9.73
C ILE A 382 -7.01 8.72 9.94
N SER A 383 -5.85 9.31 10.19
CA SER A 383 -5.69 10.75 10.40
C SER A 383 -6.26 11.58 9.23
N SER A 384 -5.87 11.20 8.01
CA SER A 384 -6.36 11.85 6.79
C SER A 384 -7.86 11.72 6.61
N ALA A 385 -8.42 10.55 6.86
CA ALA A 385 -9.86 10.27 6.74
C ALA A 385 -10.71 10.98 7.80
N LEU A 386 -10.14 11.23 8.98
CA LEU A 386 -10.75 12.06 10.04
C LEU A 386 -10.65 13.57 9.75
N GLY A 387 -9.83 13.98 8.78
CA GLY A 387 -9.59 15.39 8.46
C GLY A 387 -8.59 16.10 9.36
N VAL A 388 -7.85 15.37 10.19
CA VAL A 388 -6.75 15.93 10.96
C VAL A 388 -5.63 16.35 10.00
N PRO A 389 -5.04 17.55 10.14
CA PRO A 389 -3.90 17.98 9.34
C PRO A 389 -2.80 16.90 9.34
N THR A 390 -2.48 16.37 8.16
CA THR A 390 -1.63 15.19 8.05
C THR A 390 -0.53 15.40 7.01
N THR A 391 0.72 15.18 7.40
CA THR A 391 1.84 15.13 6.47
C THR A 391 2.35 13.69 6.35
N ILE A 392 2.20 13.11 5.17
CA ILE A 392 2.65 11.75 4.86
C ILE A 392 4.03 11.82 4.22
N LEU A 393 5.03 11.31 4.90
CA LEU A 393 6.38 11.14 4.39
C LEU A 393 6.41 9.93 3.46
N THR A 394 6.82 10.13 2.21
CA THR A 394 6.92 9.08 1.20
C THR A 394 8.31 9.05 0.58
N HIS A 395 8.63 7.97 -0.10
CA HIS A 395 9.87 7.80 -0.83
C HIS A 395 9.60 7.41 -2.28
N ARG A 396 10.61 7.44 -3.14
CA ARG A 396 10.55 6.87 -4.47
C ARG A 396 10.13 5.40 -4.36
N GLY A 397 9.14 4.98 -5.14
CA GLY A 397 8.64 3.61 -5.09
C GLY A 397 7.59 3.31 -4.00
N SER A 398 7.01 4.33 -3.36
CA SER A 398 5.94 4.14 -2.36
C SER A 398 4.63 3.56 -2.94
N GLY A 399 4.59 3.22 -4.22
CA GLY A 399 3.44 2.65 -4.92
C GLY A 399 2.51 3.70 -5.54
N TRP A 400 1.59 3.23 -6.37
CA TRP A 400 0.71 4.08 -7.17
C TRP A 400 -0.16 5.05 -6.35
N ARG A 401 -0.54 4.67 -5.13
CA ARG A 401 -1.37 5.51 -4.24
C ARG A 401 -0.72 6.83 -3.88
N TYR A 402 0.59 6.85 -3.84
CA TYR A 402 1.41 8.03 -3.52
C TYR A 402 2.15 8.58 -4.75
N GLY A 403 1.79 8.09 -5.95
CA GLY A 403 2.34 8.55 -7.23
C GLY A 403 1.98 10.00 -7.53
N PRO A 404 0.71 10.40 -7.45
CA PRO A 404 0.29 11.79 -7.61
C PRO A 404 0.93 12.71 -6.57
N ASP A 405 0.95 14.00 -6.83
CA ASP A 405 1.41 15.01 -5.87
C ASP A 405 0.36 15.30 -4.79
N GLU A 406 -0.90 14.96 -5.06
CA GLU A 406 -2.02 15.10 -4.15
C GLU A 406 -2.75 13.77 -3.94
N LEU A 407 -3.22 13.54 -2.72
CA LEU A 407 -4.09 12.41 -2.37
C LEU A 407 -5.55 12.85 -2.43
N LEU A 408 -6.20 12.66 -3.57
CA LEU A 408 -7.59 13.09 -3.78
C LEU A 408 -8.62 12.36 -2.90
N TRP A 409 -8.26 11.21 -2.33
CA TRP A 409 -9.07 10.44 -1.38
C TRP A 409 -9.41 11.22 -0.11
N TYR A 410 -8.59 12.21 0.26
CA TYR A 410 -8.61 12.91 1.54
C TYR A 410 -8.75 14.42 1.35
N PRO A 411 -9.11 15.16 2.43
CA PRO A 411 -9.14 16.62 2.39
C PRO A 411 -7.75 17.21 2.03
N PRO A 412 -7.71 18.44 1.51
CA PRO A 412 -6.45 19.13 1.16
C PRO A 412 -5.50 19.37 2.35
N THR A 413 -5.98 19.18 3.58
CA THR A 413 -5.17 19.18 4.80
C THR A 413 -4.20 17.99 4.87
N THR A 414 -4.40 16.96 4.03
CA THR A 414 -3.46 15.85 3.85
C THR A 414 -2.46 16.19 2.76
N LYS A 415 -1.18 16.24 3.13
CA LYS A 415 -0.07 16.59 2.24
C LYS A 415 0.92 15.44 2.10
N LEU A 416 1.48 15.28 0.90
CA LEU A 416 2.62 14.39 0.65
C LEU A 416 3.92 15.19 0.74
N HIS A 417 4.89 14.66 1.48
CA HIS A 417 6.25 15.16 1.48
C HIS A 417 7.19 14.06 1.02
N LYS A 418 7.62 14.16 -0.25
CA LYS A 418 8.39 13.11 -0.92
C LYS A 418 9.88 13.26 -0.64
N LYS A 419 10.51 12.20 -0.16
CA LYS A 419 11.96 12.07 0.00
C LYS A 419 12.63 12.10 -1.39
N ARG A 420 13.63 12.97 -1.58
CA ARG A 420 14.39 13.09 -2.83
C ARG A 420 15.37 11.92 -2.99
N THR A 421 15.81 11.68 -4.21
CA THR A 421 16.87 10.69 -4.48
C THR A 421 18.16 11.12 -3.82
N GLY A 422 18.82 10.21 -3.07
CA GLY A 422 20.03 10.50 -2.32
C GLY A 422 19.82 11.20 -0.98
N GLU A 423 18.64 11.72 -0.68
CA GLU A 423 18.30 12.37 0.57
C GLU A 423 18.14 11.34 1.71
N SER A 424 18.65 11.60 2.89
CA SER A 424 18.32 10.83 4.09
C SER A 424 16.93 11.21 4.62
N TRP A 425 16.32 10.39 5.47
CA TRP A 425 15.07 10.76 6.14
C TRP A 425 15.20 12.01 7.01
N ARG A 426 16.35 12.21 7.65
CA ARG A 426 16.63 13.39 8.48
C ARG A 426 16.68 14.68 7.65
N GLU A 427 17.31 14.65 6.48
CA GLU A 427 17.32 15.78 5.55
C GLU A 427 15.90 16.04 4.99
N CYS A 428 15.15 14.99 4.67
CA CYS A 428 13.76 15.10 4.24
C CYS A 428 12.89 15.81 5.29
N VAL A 429 12.97 15.41 6.57
CA VAL A 429 12.25 16.08 7.66
C VAL A 429 12.81 17.48 7.90
N GLY A 430 14.11 17.71 7.74
CA GLY A 430 14.71 19.06 7.81
C GLY A 430 14.09 20.01 6.78
N ARG A 431 14.00 19.57 5.54
CA ARG A 431 13.34 20.32 4.45
C ARG A 431 11.84 20.57 4.74
N LEU A 432 11.11 19.57 5.26
CA LEU A 432 9.73 19.76 5.68
C LEU A 432 9.61 20.91 6.71
N VAL A 433 10.54 20.98 7.65
CA VAL A 433 10.56 22.04 8.68
C VAL A 433 10.87 23.42 8.07
N GLU A 434 11.71 23.48 7.04
CA GLU A 434 12.01 24.72 6.31
C GLU A 434 10.81 25.22 5.49
N ASP A 435 10.10 24.31 4.82
CA ASP A 435 8.90 24.61 4.01
C ASP A 435 7.69 25.08 4.86
N ARG A 436 7.77 24.98 6.19
CA ARG A 436 6.72 25.41 7.15
C ARG A 436 6.91 26.86 7.65
N LYS A 437 7.90 27.56 7.13
CA LYS A 437 8.11 28.99 7.39
C LYS A 437 7.10 29.82 6.63
#